data_d1750aa203cbc9949bdbf88d5219e460
#
_entry.id   d1750aa203cbc9949bdbf88d5219e460
#
_cell.length_a   1.000
_cell.length_b   1.000
_cell.length_c   1.000
_cell.angle_alpha   90.00
_cell.angle_beta   90.00
_cell.angle_gamma   90.00
#
_symmetry.space_group_name_H-M   'P 1'
#
loop_
_entity.id
_entity.type
_entity.pdbx_description
1 polymer ?
#
loop_
_entity_poly.entity_id
_entity_poly.type
_entity_poly.pdbx_seq_one_letter_code
_entity_poly.pdbx_strand_id
1 'polypeptide(L)'
;MKKTHSRLTLEDIAKEIHISRTTIYKVLNQKGTVSEQTRQTVLDALKRYDYVPNNNARNLALNKNYIIGFIDFESPDAAYFAPVIEQGIRQAIQEYGDHGLEVHHYTAPIHQPKQQLLDLKKAFQSGIRHFVISAADPAQMHTALIK
;
A
#
# COMPACT_ATOMS: atom_id res chain seq x y z
N MET A 1 0.45 22.54 -30.48
CA MET A 1 1.45 22.52 -29.37
C MET A 1 0.71 22.24 -28.06
N LYS A 2 0.82 21.02 -27.51
CA LYS A 2 0.24 20.68 -26.19
C LYS A 2 1.13 21.30 -25.11
N LYS A 3 0.65 22.28 -24.38
CA LYS A 3 1.29 22.78 -23.15
C LYS A 3 1.32 21.63 -22.15
N THR A 4 2.49 21.08 -21.90
CA THR A 4 2.77 20.21 -20.76
C THR A 4 2.50 21.05 -19.50
N HIS A 5 1.39 20.84 -18.84
CA HIS A 5 1.14 21.37 -17.50
C HIS A 5 2.15 20.69 -16.58
N SER A 6 3.24 21.36 -16.28
CA SER A 6 4.13 20.93 -15.22
C SER A 6 3.30 20.92 -13.94
N ARG A 7 3.11 19.72 -13.40
CA ARG A 7 2.34 19.51 -12.16
C ARG A 7 3.01 20.32 -11.06
N LEU A 8 2.31 21.31 -10.50
CA LEU A 8 2.83 22.15 -9.40
C LEU A 8 3.33 21.25 -8.28
N THR A 9 4.55 21.53 -7.82
CA THR A 9 5.17 20.79 -6.72
C THR A 9 4.78 21.43 -5.39
N LEU A 10 4.94 20.68 -4.31
CA LEU A 10 4.75 21.19 -2.94
C LEU A 10 5.69 22.39 -2.64
N GLU A 11 6.84 22.44 -3.30
CA GLU A 11 7.81 23.52 -3.21
C GLU A 11 7.31 24.80 -3.85
N ASP A 12 6.65 24.69 -4.99
CA ASP A 12 6.07 25.83 -5.69
C ASP A 12 4.93 26.44 -4.86
N ILE A 13 4.06 25.60 -4.28
CA ILE A 13 2.99 26.05 -3.38
C ILE A 13 3.56 26.71 -2.13
N ALA A 14 4.61 26.12 -1.53
CA ALA A 14 5.28 26.66 -0.35
C ALA A 14 5.82 28.07 -0.58
N LYS A 15 6.45 28.29 -1.73
CA LYS A 15 6.96 29.62 -2.14
C LYS A 15 5.84 30.63 -2.30
N GLU A 16 4.75 30.24 -2.93
CA GLU A 16 3.64 31.14 -3.21
C GLU A 16 2.90 31.59 -1.96
N ILE A 17 2.65 30.69 -1.02
CA ILE A 17 1.96 31.03 0.23
C ILE A 17 2.91 31.48 1.35
N HIS A 18 4.20 31.60 1.07
CA HIS A 18 5.24 31.97 2.03
C HIS A 18 5.27 31.12 3.30
N ILE A 19 4.94 29.83 3.17
CA ILE A 19 4.95 28.87 4.26
C ILE A 19 5.96 27.77 3.94
N SER A 20 6.77 27.38 4.93
CA SER A 20 7.79 26.37 4.71
C SER A 20 7.20 25.03 4.25
N ARG A 21 7.88 24.31 3.35
CA ARG A 21 7.52 22.94 2.95
C ARG A 21 7.29 22.02 4.14
N THR A 22 8.10 22.17 5.19
CA THR A 22 7.97 21.39 6.44
C THR A 22 6.64 21.66 7.14
N THR A 23 6.17 22.92 7.15
CA THR A 23 4.87 23.29 7.74
C THR A 23 3.72 22.73 6.92
N ILE A 24 3.78 22.80 5.59
CA ILE A 24 2.78 22.17 4.71
C ILE A 24 2.74 20.65 4.95
N TYR A 25 3.91 20.02 5.07
CA TYR A 25 4.00 18.58 5.38
C TYR A 25 3.35 18.24 6.74
N LYS A 26 3.54 19.08 7.77
CA LYS A 26 2.88 18.90 9.08
C LYS A 26 1.36 18.95 8.95
N VAL A 27 0.81 19.90 8.19
CA VAL A 27 -0.63 20.04 7.95
C VAL A 27 -1.18 18.82 7.20
N LEU A 28 -0.56 18.40 6.11
CA LEU A 28 -0.98 17.25 5.30
C LEU A 28 -0.99 15.94 6.09
N ASN A 29 -0.06 15.77 7.04
CA ASN A 29 0.09 14.55 7.81
C ASN A 29 -0.50 14.63 9.22
N GLN A 30 -1.15 15.75 9.57
CA GLN A 30 -1.71 16.01 10.90
C GLN A 30 -0.67 15.81 12.03
N LYS A 31 0.61 16.16 11.76
CA LYS A 31 1.72 15.99 12.68
C LYS A 31 2.20 17.34 13.23
N GLY A 32 2.51 17.36 14.52
CA GLY A 32 3.05 18.53 15.20
C GLY A 32 2.03 19.67 15.37
N THR A 33 2.46 20.73 16.05
CA THR A 33 1.60 21.89 16.33
C THR A 33 1.71 22.90 15.20
N VAL A 34 0.58 23.23 14.58
CA VAL A 34 0.44 24.27 13.56
C VAL A 34 -0.77 25.11 13.95
N SER A 35 -0.66 26.45 13.88
CA SER A 35 -1.80 27.32 14.18
C SER A 35 -2.96 27.05 13.21
N GLU A 36 -4.22 27.25 13.68
CA GLU A 36 -5.40 27.01 12.86
C GLU A 36 -5.40 27.91 11.61
N GLN A 37 -4.98 29.16 11.75
CA GLN A 37 -4.85 30.10 10.64
C GLN A 37 -3.86 29.56 9.58
N THR A 38 -2.70 29.07 9.99
CA THR A 38 -1.71 28.49 9.07
C THR A 38 -2.24 27.22 8.42
N ARG A 39 -2.95 26.37 9.18
CA ARG A 39 -3.61 25.17 8.68
C ARG A 39 -4.60 25.53 7.57
N GLN A 40 -5.48 26.48 7.83
CA GLN A 40 -6.48 26.91 6.85
C GLN A 40 -5.84 27.47 5.58
N THR A 41 -4.83 28.33 5.71
CA THR A 41 -4.09 28.90 4.57
C THR A 41 -3.49 27.80 3.69
N VAL A 42 -2.92 26.75 4.31
CA VAL A 42 -2.35 25.63 3.56
C VAL A 42 -3.44 24.82 2.86
N LEU A 43 -4.54 24.49 3.54
CA LEU A 43 -5.64 23.72 2.95
C LEU A 43 -6.28 24.45 1.76
N ASP A 44 -6.50 25.76 1.88
CA ASP A 44 -7.06 26.58 0.82
C ASP A 44 -6.13 26.66 -0.40
N ALA A 45 -4.83 26.75 -0.18
CA ALA A 45 -3.84 26.73 -1.25
C ALA A 45 -3.83 25.35 -1.96
N LEU A 46 -3.77 24.26 -1.22
CA LEU A 46 -3.80 22.91 -1.80
C LEU A 46 -5.05 22.70 -2.65
N LYS A 47 -6.22 23.16 -2.16
CA LYS A 47 -7.48 23.10 -2.91
C LYS A 47 -7.46 24.00 -4.16
N ARG A 48 -6.94 25.23 -4.07
CA ARG A 48 -6.83 26.18 -5.19
C ARG A 48 -6.00 25.63 -6.35
N TYR A 49 -4.93 24.91 -6.02
CA TYR A 49 -4.01 24.33 -7.01
C TYR A 49 -4.35 22.89 -7.40
N ASP A 50 -5.49 22.37 -6.94
CA ASP A 50 -5.89 20.97 -7.14
C ASP A 50 -4.71 20.02 -6.86
N TYR A 51 -3.98 20.31 -5.76
CA TYR A 51 -2.78 19.56 -5.42
C TYR A 51 -3.13 18.20 -4.86
N VAL A 52 -2.81 17.16 -5.63
CA VAL A 52 -2.87 15.77 -5.15
C VAL A 52 -1.49 15.36 -4.63
N PRO A 53 -1.36 15.00 -3.34
CA PRO A 53 -0.10 14.53 -2.79
C PRO A 53 0.48 13.39 -3.64
N ASN A 54 1.72 13.55 -4.09
CA ASN A 54 2.41 12.46 -4.78
C ASN A 54 2.90 11.43 -3.77
N ASN A 55 2.04 10.47 -3.46
CA ASN A 55 2.36 9.38 -2.53
C ASN A 55 3.54 8.53 -3.01
N ASN A 56 3.76 8.44 -4.33
CA ASN A 56 4.88 7.71 -4.91
C ASN A 56 6.23 8.33 -4.53
N ALA A 57 6.36 9.65 -4.71
CA ALA A 57 7.56 10.37 -4.29
C ALA A 57 7.78 10.30 -2.76
N ARG A 58 6.68 10.25 -1.98
CA ARG A 58 6.73 10.09 -0.53
C ARG A 58 7.17 8.69 -0.13
N ASN A 59 6.58 7.64 -0.73
CA ASN A 59 6.91 6.25 -0.43
C ASN A 59 8.35 5.94 -0.84
N LEU A 60 8.78 6.44 -2.01
CA LEU A 60 10.17 6.33 -2.45
C LEU A 60 11.14 7.01 -1.47
N ALA A 61 10.82 8.23 -1.02
CA ALA A 61 11.65 8.96 -0.06
C ALA A 61 11.68 8.32 1.34
N LEU A 62 10.63 7.56 1.70
CA LEU A 62 10.52 6.85 2.98
C LEU A 62 10.94 5.38 2.89
N ASN A 63 11.31 4.92 1.69
CA ASN A 63 11.62 3.51 1.40
C ASN A 63 10.54 2.56 1.92
N LYS A 64 9.25 2.97 1.78
CA LYS A 64 8.09 2.22 2.27
C LYS A 64 7.46 1.43 1.13
N ASN A 65 7.80 0.16 1.06
CA ASN A 65 7.05 -0.81 0.28
C ASN A 65 5.98 -1.47 1.17
N TYR A 66 4.78 -1.62 0.64
CA TYR A 66 3.70 -2.35 1.28
C TYR A 66 3.69 -3.76 0.70
N ILE A 67 4.36 -4.69 1.36
CA ILE A 67 4.42 -6.07 0.91
C ILE A 67 3.31 -6.85 1.58
N ILE A 68 2.45 -7.45 0.75
CA ILE A 68 1.37 -8.35 1.18
C ILE A 68 1.72 -9.77 0.76
N GLY A 69 1.75 -10.68 1.73
CA GLY A 69 1.81 -12.12 1.47
C GLY A 69 0.40 -12.65 1.21
N PHE A 70 0.14 -13.15 0.02
CA PHE A 70 -1.09 -13.85 -0.30
C PHE A 70 -0.83 -15.36 -0.19
N ILE A 71 -1.41 -15.99 0.82
CA ILE A 71 -1.25 -17.43 1.11
C ILE A 71 -2.53 -18.13 0.65
N ASP A 72 -2.41 -18.98 -0.33
CA ASP A 72 -3.54 -19.66 -0.97
C ASP A 72 -3.31 -21.17 -1.09
N PHE A 73 -4.31 -21.87 -1.61
CA PHE A 73 -4.20 -23.32 -1.89
C PHE A 73 -4.79 -23.65 -3.26
N GLU A 74 -4.21 -24.68 -3.88
CA GLU A 74 -4.72 -25.26 -5.11
C GLU A 74 -5.63 -26.45 -4.78
N SER A 75 -6.82 -26.45 -5.37
CA SER A 75 -7.71 -27.61 -5.39
C SER A 75 -8.44 -27.65 -6.73
N PRO A 76 -8.92 -28.83 -7.17
CA PRO A 76 -9.75 -28.93 -8.38
C PRO A 76 -10.98 -28.01 -8.33
N ASP A 77 -11.60 -27.87 -7.15
CA ASP A 77 -12.77 -27.02 -6.93
C ASP A 77 -12.41 -25.52 -6.91
N ALA A 78 -11.19 -25.18 -6.45
CA ALA A 78 -10.70 -23.81 -6.44
C ALA A 78 -10.26 -23.33 -7.84
N ALA A 79 -10.05 -24.21 -8.80
CA ALA A 79 -9.63 -23.85 -10.16
C ALA A 79 -10.59 -22.86 -10.84
N TYR A 80 -11.86 -22.86 -10.47
CA TYR A 80 -12.83 -21.89 -10.97
C TYR A 80 -12.57 -20.47 -10.42
N PHE A 81 -12.09 -20.34 -9.20
CA PHE A 81 -11.86 -19.04 -8.55
C PHE A 81 -10.44 -18.49 -8.78
N ALA A 82 -9.48 -19.36 -9.05
CA ALA A 82 -8.07 -18.97 -9.21
C ALA A 82 -7.87 -17.84 -10.24
N PRO A 83 -8.49 -17.85 -11.45
CA PRO A 83 -8.36 -16.76 -12.42
C PRO A 83 -8.91 -15.43 -11.91
N VAL A 84 -9.99 -15.47 -11.11
CA VAL A 84 -10.63 -14.26 -10.54
C VAL A 84 -9.72 -13.63 -9.47
N ILE A 85 -9.13 -14.47 -8.63
CA ILE A 85 -8.16 -14.05 -7.60
C ILE A 85 -6.93 -13.43 -8.25
N GLU A 86 -6.34 -14.10 -9.23
CA GLU A 86 -5.20 -13.59 -9.96
C GLU A 86 -5.48 -12.28 -10.69
N GLN A 87 -6.67 -12.13 -11.28
CA GLN A 87 -7.08 -10.90 -11.90
C GLN A 87 -7.17 -9.77 -10.86
N GLY A 88 -7.75 -10.05 -9.69
CA GLY A 88 -7.82 -9.09 -8.59
C GLY A 88 -6.43 -8.64 -8.10
N ILE A 89 -5.50 -9.57 -7.94
CA ILE A 89 -4.11 -9.28 -7.56
C ILE A 89 -3.43 -8.41 -8.63
N ARG A 90 -3.56 -8.77 -9.92
CA ARG A 90 -3.00 -7.98 -11.03
C ARG A 90 -3.58 -6.57 -11.05
N GLN A 91 -4.88 -6.43 -10.86
CA GLN A 91 -5.55 -5.13 -10.81
C GLN A 91 -5.05 -4.29 -9.64
N ALA A 92 -4.91 -4.87 -8.45
CA ALA A 92 -4.37 -4.18 -7.28
C ALA A 92 -2.92 -3.71 -7.51
N ILE A 93 -2.06 -4.55 -8.09
CA ILE A 93 -0.69 -4.18 -8.44
C ILE A 93 -0.67 -3.07 -9.49
N GLN A 94 -1.54 -3.13 -10.51
CA GLN A 94 -1.63 -2.09 -11.54
C GLN A 94 -2.08 -0.76 -10.95
N GLU A 95 -3.01 -0.75 -10.00
CA GLU A 95 -3.56 0.46 -9.40
C GLU A 95 -2.63 1.04 -8.32
N TYR A 96 -2.01 0.20 -7.50
CA TYR A 96 -1.25 0.61 -6.31
C TYR A 96 0.25 0.29 -6.36
N GLY A 97 0.74 -0.38 -7.41
CA GLY A 97 2.17 -0.70 -7.55
C GLY A 97 3.05 0.54 -7.52
N ASP A 98 2.64 1.59 -8.23
CA ASP A 98 3.32 2.89 -8.17
C ASP A 98 3.29 3.53 -6.77
N HIS A 99 2.40 3.10 -5.88
CA HIS A 99 2.33 3.51 -4.49
C HIS A 99 3.16 2.61 -3.55
N GLY A 100 3.94 1.70 -4.13
CA GLY A 100 4.82 0.79 -3.41
C GLY A 100 4.14 -0.50 -2.94
N LEU A 101 2.99 -0.89 -3.55
CA LEU A 101 2.38 -2.18 -3.28
C LEU A 101 3.12 -3.30 -4.02
N GLU A 102 3.52 -4.31 -3.28
CA GLU A 102 4.02 -5.59 -3.78
C GLU A 102 3.16 -6.72 -3.22
N VAL A 103 2.83 -7.71 -4.03
CA VAL A 103 2.10 -8.90 -3.58
C VAL A 103 2.95 -10.13 -3.86
N HIS A 104 3.27 -10.87 -2.81
CA HIS A 104 3.97 -12.14 -2.88
C HIS A 104 2.96 -13.27 -2.72
N HIS A 105 2.71 -14.02 -3.79
CA HIS A 105 1.75 -15.10 -3.82
C HIS A 105 2.43 -16.45 -3.53
N TYR A 106 1.89 -17.19 -2.57
CA TYR A 106 2.33 -18.51 -2.14
C TYR A 106 1.15 -19.48 -2.27
N THR A 107 1.32 -20.53 -3.03
CA THR A 107 0.27 -21.50 -3.29
C THR A 107 0.74 -22.90 -2.90
N ALA A 108 -0.08 -23.63 -2.15
CA ALA A 108 0.18 -25.01 -1.75
C ALA A 108 -0.99 -25.92 -2.13
N PRO A 109 -0.75 -27.21 -2.42
CA PRO A 109 -1.85 -28.16 -2.65
C PRO A 109 -2.77 -28.27 -1.44
N ILE A 110 -4.10 -28.34 -1.65
CA ILE A 110 -5.10 -28.39 -0.55
C ILE A 110 -4.86 -29.54 0.44
N HIS A 111 -4.35 -30.66 -0.06
CA HIS A 111 -4.04 -31.84 0.78
C HIS A 111 -2.70 -31.72 1.53
N GLN A 112 -2.02 -30.57 1.41
CA GLN A 112 -0.75 -30.30 2.10
C GLN A 112 -0.84 -29.02 2.97
N PRO A 113 -1.74 -28.97 3.97
CA PRO A 113 -1.90 -27.77 4.82
C PRO A 113 -0.62 -27.41 5.58
N LYS A 114 0.25 -28.37 5.87
CA LYS A 114 1.56 -28.12 6.49
C LYS A 114 2.49 -27.32 5.58
N GLN A 115 2.42 -27.50 4.26
CA GLN A 115 3.19 -26.72 3.31
C GLN A 115 2.76 -25.24 3.34
N GLN A 116 1.45 -25.00 3.39
CA GLN A 116 0.91 -23.64 3.51
C GLN A 116 1.40 -22.92 4.79
N LEU A 117 1.47 -23.65 5.91
CA LEU A 117 2.05 -23.12 7.16
C LEU A 117 3.55 -22.84 7.04
N LEU A 118 4.30 -23.66 6.31
CA LEU A 118 5.72 -23.42 6.06
C LEU A 118 5.93 -22.18 5.21
N ASP A 119 5.09 -21.98 4.19
CA ASP A 119 5.18 -20.82 3.32
C ASP A 119 4.81 -19.52 4.05
N LEU A 120 3.78 -19.56 4.91
CA LEU A 120 3.48 -18.45 5.82
C LEU A 120 4.68 -18.12 6.72
N LYS A 121 5.31 -19.13 7.30
CA LYS A 121 6.47 -18.98 8.17
C LYS A 121 7.67 -18.37 7.44
N LYS A 122 7.97 -18.85 6.24
CA LYS A 122 9.02 -18.30 5.38
C LYS A 122 8.75 -16.84 5.01
N ALA A 123 7.53 -16.54 4.59
CA ALA A 123 7.10 -15.18 4.26
C ALA A 123 7.25 -14.24 5.48
N PHE A 124 6.85 -14.68 6.65
CA PHE A 124 7.05 -13.91 7.90
C PHE A 124 8.53 -13.70 8.22
N GLN A 125 9.36 -14.72 8.06
CA GLN A 125 10.83 -14.64 8.28
C GLN A 125 11.51 -13.72 7.27
N SER A 126 11.00 -13.61 6.04
CA SER A 126 11.50 -12.66 5.03
C SER A 126 11.10 -11.20 5.28
N GLY A 127 10.32 -10.94 6.32
CA GLY A 127 9.95 -9.58 6.72
C GLY A 127 8.53 -9.16 6.35
N ILE A 128 7.75 -10.02 5.68
CA ILE A 128 6.35 -9.72 5.38
C ILE A 128 5.53 -9.72 6.68
N ARG A 129 4.67 -8.71 6.84
CA ARG A 129 3.87 -8.53 8.07
C ARG A 129 2.37 -8.41 7.81
N HIS A 130 1.97 -8.28 6.55
CA HIS A 130 0.57 -8.19 6.14
C HIS A 130 0.24 -9.40 5.29
N PHE A 131 -0.82 -10.12 5.64
CA PHE A 131 -1.19 -11.34 4.95
C PHE A 131 -2.67 -11.35 4.59
N VAL A 132 -2.97 -11.91 3.43
CA VAL A 132 -4.29 -12.38 3.04
C VAL A 132 -4.18 -13.89 2.94
N ILE A 133 -5.05 -14.62 3.64
CA ILE A 133 -4.92 -16.08 3.78
C ILE A 133 -6.22 -16.77 3.39
N SER A 134 -6.13 -17.64 2.40
CA SER A 134 -7.14 -18.64 2.09
C SER A 134 -6.64 -19.97 2.64
N ALA A 135 -7.20 -20.41 3.77
CA ALA A 135 -6.65 -21.53 4.52
C ALA A 135 -7.19 -22.88 4.03
N ALA A 136 -6.30 -23.79 3.65
CA ALA A 136 -6.64 -25.18 3.34
C ALA A 136 -7.17 -25.96 4.56
N ASP A 137 -6.61 -25.65 5.73
CA ASP A 137 -7.10 -26.12 7.05
C ASP A 137 -7.21 -24.91 8.00
N PRO A 138 -8.41 -24.34 8.17
CA PRO A 138 -8.62 -23.16 9.01
C PRO A 138 -8.23 -23.39 10.48
N ALA A 139 -8.40 -24.58 11.03
CA ALA A 139 -8.10 -24.88 12.44
C ALA A 139 -6.59 -24.89 12.69
N GLN A 140 -5.82 -25.52 11.80
CA GLN A 140 -4.35 -25.50 11.87
C GLN A 140 -3.79 -24.10 11.64
N MET A 141 -4.36 -23.35 10.68
CA MET A 141 -3.92 -21.99 10.39
C MET A 141 -4.17 -21.06 11.57
N HIS A 142 -5.37 -21.11 12.16
CA HIS A 142 -5.70 -20.33 13.37
C HIS A 142 -4.70 -20.60 14.50
N THR A 143 -4.44 -21.90 14.78
CA THR A 143 -3.47 -22.29 15.83
C THR A 143 -2.06 -21.75 15.57
N ALA A 144 -1.66 -21.58 14.31
CA ALA A 144 -0.35 -21.05 13.95
C ALA A 144 -0.27 -19.53 14.07
N LEU A 145 -1.38 -18.81 13.89
CA LEU A 145 -1.42 -17.35 13.93
C LEU A 145 -1.46 -16.77 15.35
N ILE A 146 -1.89 -17.57 16.35
CA ILE A 146 -2.01 -17.12 17.75
C ILE A 146 -0.81 -17.50 18.64
N LYS A 147 0.20 -18.16 18.09
CA LYS A 147 1.49 -18.49 18.74
C LYS A 147 2.57 -17.49 18.38
#